data_155a9cf5180f986df6c24dbd88792114
#
_entry.id   155a9cf5180f986df6c24dbd88792114
#
_cell.length_a   1.000
_cell.length_b   1.000
_cell.length_c   1.000
_cell.angle_alpha   90.00
_cell.angle_beta   90.00
_cell.angle_gamma   90.00
#
_symmetry.space_group_name_H-M   'P 1'
#
loop_
_entity.id
_entity.type
_entity.pdbx_description
1 polymer ?
#
loop_
_entity_poly.entity_id
_entity_poly.type
_entity_poly.pdbx_seq_one_letter_code
_entity_poly.pdbx_strand_id
1 'polypeptide(L)'
;HWTVFLNKNKEIFDEVVICTGPWSKDFLHKLGYKIPLAWERGYHHHFSIKKDIDLSPAIHDVDGGFVYSCNKNEIRVTSGVELNFRKADLNEEQINEVVQKLKIILPLKNKLTKTPWLGSRPTIADSLPMIGKAPKHKNLWFNFGHNHIGLSTSAGSGVVLADMMENKKTSINIDPFLPDRFML
;
A
#
# COMPACT_ATOMS: atom_id res chain seq x y z
N HIS A 1 20.75 12.25 -17.06
CA HIS A 1 20.46 10.83 -17.25
C HIS A 1 20.59 10.07 -15.94
N TRP A 2 19.81 9.02 -15.79
CA TRP A 2 19.85 8.09 -14.68
C TRP A 2 20.36 6.73 -15.15
N THR A 3 21.25 6.11 -14.39
CA THR A 3 21.64 4.72 -14.62
C THR A 3 20.90 3.84 -13.63
N VAL A 4 20.07 2.95 -14.13
CA VAL A 4 19.30 1.97 -13.31
C VAL A 4 19.97 0.61 -13.45
N PHE A 5 20.26 -0.02 -12.30
CA PHE A 5 20.85 -1.34 -12.24
C PHE A 5 19.74 -2.38 -12.03
N LEU A 6 19.55 -3.23 -13.02
CA LEU A 6 18.60 -4.34 -13.03
C LEU A 6 19.38 -5.67 -12.95
N ASN A 7 19.56 -6.21 -11.75
CA ASN A 7 20.40 -7.38 -11.51
C ASN A 7 21.85 -7.16 -12.00
N LYS A 8 22.24 -7.82 -13.12
CA LYS A 8 23.57 -7.68 -13.73
C LYS A 8 23.64 -6.66 -14.88
N ASN A 9 22.49 -6.16 -15.30
CA ASN A 9 22.40 -5.22 -16.40
C ASN A 9 22.30 -3.79 -15.87
N LYS A 10 22.74 -2.83 -16.66
CA LYS A 10 22.52 -1.41 -16.42
C LYS A 10 21.82 -0.80 -17.65
N GLU A 11 20.88 0.07 -17.39
CA GLU A 11 20.17 0.82 -18.43
C GLU A 11 20.20 2.29 -18.10
N ILE A 12 20.20 3.12 -19.13
CA ILE A 12 20.24 4.59 -19.00
C ILE A 12 18.90 5.15 -19.42
N PHE A 13 18.34 6.01 -18.57
CA PHE A 13 17.07 6.70 -18.79
C PHE A 13 17.22 8.19 -18.64
N ASP A 14 16.46 8.96 -19.41
CA ASP A 14 16.41 10.40 -19.29
C ASP A 14 15.73 10.82 -17.98
N GLU A 15 14.66 10.15 -17.60
CA GLU A 15 13.90 10.40 -16.40
C GLU A 15 13.54 9.09 -15.69
N VAL A 16 13.38 9.16 -14.37
CA VAL A 16 13.00 8.01 -13.53
C VAL A 16 11.87 8.41 -12.61
N VAL A 17 10.87 7.52 -12.46
CA VAL A 17 9.78 7.68 -11.51
C VAL A 17 9.89 6.61 -10.41
N ILE A 18 9.89 7.04 -9.16
CA ILE A 18 9.86 6.14 -8.01
C ILE A 18 8.41 5.84 -7.64
N CYS A 19 7.97 4.61 -7.96
CA CYS A 19 6.65 4.07 -7.64
C CYS A 19 6.75 2.81 -6.76
N THR A 20 7.77 2.74 -5.90
CA THR A 20 8.15 1.50 -5.18
C THR A 20 7.34 1.26 -3.89
N GLY A 21 6.23 1.97 -3.67
CA GLY A 21 5.31 1.74 -2.56
C GLY A 21 6.02 1.68 -1.20
N PRO A 22 5.87 0.61 -0.42
CA PRO A 22 6.46 0.51 0.94
C PRO A 22 7.99 0.42 0.95
N TRP A 23 8.64 0.17 -0.18
CA TRP A 23 10.10 0.18 -0.33
C TRP A 23 10.67 1.55 -0.68
N SER A 24 9.83 2.55 -0.97
CA SER A 24 10.27 3.89 -1.39
C SER A 24 11.19 4.53 -0.35
N LYS A 25 10.87 4.42 0.94
CA LYS A 25 11.71 4.98 2.02
C LYS A 25 13.12 4.42 2.02
N ASP A 26 13.26 3.09 1.94
CA ASP A 26 14.58 2.42 1.96
C ASP A 26 15.40 2.78 0.71
N PHE A 27 14.73 2.89 -0.44
CA PHE A 27 15.36 3.24 -1.71
C PHE A 27 15.83 4.70 -1.72
N LEU A 28 14.95 5.61 -1.35
CA LEU A 28 15.20 7.06 -1.39
C LEU A 28 16.17 7.50 -0.28
N HIS A 29 16.26 6.78 0.83
CA HIS A 29 17.27 7.03 1.85
C HIS A 29 18.70 6.98 1.28
N LYS A 30 18.97 6.08 0.33
CA LYS A 30 20.27 5.98 -0.36
C LYS A 30 20.57 7.18 -1.24
N LEU A 31 19.55 7.92 -1.66
CA LEU A 31 19.65 9.16 -2.42
C LEU A 31 19.60 10.42 -1.51
N GLY A 32 19.70 10.25 -0.19
CA GLY A 32 19.75 11.35 0.76
C GLY A 32 18.39 11.97 1.12
N TYR A 33 17.26 11.29 0.84
CA TYR A 33 15.93 11.74 1.24
C TYR A 33 15.52 11.14 2.58
N LYS A 34 14.92 11.98 3.43
CA LYS A 34 14.34 11.56 4.71
C LYS A 34 12.81 11.55 4.61
N ILE A 35 12.27 10.54 3.95
CA ILE A 35 10.83 10.44 3.73
C ILE A 35 10.09 10.12 5.03
N PRO A 36 9.07 10.92 5.44
CA PRO A 36 8.26 10.67 6.63
C PRO A 36 7.20 9.58 6.36
N LEU A 37 7.66 8.40 5.97
CA LEU A 37 6.84 7.25 5.65
C LEU A 37 6.88 6.25 6.80
N ALA A 38 5.71 5.88 7.27
CA ALA A 38 5.46 4.76 8.17
C ALA A 38 4.91 3.55 7.39
N TRP A 39 4.92 2.39 8.01
CA TRP A 39 4.32 1.19 7.43
C TRP A 39 3.12 0.79 8.27
N GLU A 40 1.95 0.80 7.64
CA GLU A 40 0.73 0.24 8.18
C GLU A 40 0.61 -1.20 7.71
N ARG A 41 0.93 -2.11 8.61
CA ARG A 41 0.91 -3.54 8.34
C ARG A 41 -0.51 -4.07 8.50
N GLY A 42 -0.90 -4.97 7.61
CA GLY A 42 -2.20 -5.62 7.67
C GLY A 42 -2.09 -7.08 7.30
N TYR A 43 -2.88 -7.90 7.95
CA TYR A 43 -2.87 -9.35 7.80
C TYR A 43 -4.15 -9.85 7.17
N HIS A 44 -4.08 -10.98 6.49
CA HIS A 44 -5.28 -11.72 6.14
C HIS A 44 -5.08 -13.23 6.19
N HIS A 45 -6.17 -13.92 6.50
CA HIS A 45 -6.31 -15.36 6.34
C HIS A 45 -7.42 -15.71 5.35
N HIS A 46 -7.28 -16.87 4.73
CA HIS A 46 -8.34 -17.50 3.96
C HIS A 46 -8.84 -18.74 4.68
N PHE A 47 -10.17 -18.91 4.71
CA PHE A 47 -10.83 -20.06 5.30
C PHE A 47 -11.77 -20.68 4.28
N SER A 48 -11.87 -22.02 4.29
CA SER A 48 -12.93 -22.69 3.56
C SER A 48 -14.28 -22.49 4.27
N ILE A 49 -15.36 -22.42 3.49
CA ILE A 49 -16.75 -22.30 3.97
C ILE A 49 -17.65 -23.35 3.31
N LYS A 50 -18.88 -23.49 3.82
CA LYS A 50 -19.91 -24.25 3.12
C LYS A 50 -20.34 -23.51 1.85
N LYS A 51 -20.70 -24.27 0.80
CA LYS A 51 -21.05 -23.70 -0.53
C LYS A 51 -22.25 -22.75 -0.56
N ASP A 52 -23.10 -22.76 0.48
CA ASP A 52 -24.39 -22.06 0.45
C ASP A 52 -24.33 -20.66 1.10
N ILE A 53 -23.14 -20.14 1.33
CA ILE A 53 -22.97 -18.79 1.89
C ILE A 53 -22.51 -17.85 0.77
N ASP A 54 -23.42 -16.98 0.32
CA ASP A 54 -23.10 -15.86 -0.56
C ASP A 54 -22.98 -14.59 0.26
N LEU A 55 -21.77 -14.05 0.32
CA LEU A 55 -21.46 -12.76 0.93
C LEU A 55 -20.89 -11.82 -0.15
N SER A 56 -21.77 -11.37 -1.01
CA SER A 56 -21.46 -10.34 -2.00
C SER A 56 -22.37 -9.13 -1.72
N PRO A 57 -21.84 -7.97 -1.40
CA PRO A 57 -20.43 -7.50 -1.43
C PRO A 57 -19.59 -7.88 -0.19
N ALA A 58 -18.32 -7.42 -0.17
CA ALA A 58 -17.48 -7.48 1.03
C ALA A 58 -18.12 -6.71 2.20
N ILE A 59 -17.99 -7.25 3.41
CA ILE A 59 -18.58 -6.67 4.61
C ILE A 59 -17.47 -6.06 5.47
N HIS A 60 -17.66 -4.79 5.85
CA HIS A 60 -16.80 -4.08 6.77
C HIS A 60 -17.47 -4.03 8.14
N ASP A 61 -16.89 -4.72 9.13
CA ASP A 61 -17.26 -4.57 10.52
C ASP A 61 -16.49 -3.35 11.08
N VAL A 62 -17.23 -2.25 11.23
CA VAL A 62 -16.65 -0.96 11.64
C VAL A 62 -16.21 -1.02 13.10
N ASP A 63 -17.01 -1.63 13.97
CA ASP A 63 -16.73 -1.73 15.41
C ASP A 63 -15.59 -2.72 15.68
N GLY A 64 -15.54 -3.80 14.90
CA GLY A 64 -14.48 -4.79 14.98
C GLY A 64 -13.18 -4.38 14.26
N GLY A 65 -13.24 -3.39 13.38
CA GLY A 65 -12.07 -2.90 12.62
C GLY A 65 -11.53 -3.89 11.60
N PHE A 66 -12.37 -4.72 10.98
CA PHE A 66 -11.95 -5.71 10.01
C PHE A 66 -12.89 -5.83 8.80
N VAL A 67 -12.39 -6.43 7.73
CA VAL A 67 -13.18 -6.70 6.53
C VAL A 67 -13.14 -8.18 6.21
N TYR A 68 -14.27 -8.73 5.78
CA TYR A 68 -14.32 -10.07 5.23
C TYR A 68 -15.09 -10.10 3.92
N SER A 69 -14.67 -11.00 3.03
CA SER A 69 -15.27 -11.16 1.72
C SER A 69 -15.27 -12.61 1.28
N CYS A 70 -16.32 -13.02 0.60
CA CYS A 70 -16.39 -14.34 -0.03
C CYS A 70 -15.85 -14.30 -1.46
N ASN A 71 -15.14 -15.36 -1.82
CA ASN A 71 -14.79 -15.66 -3.19
C ASN A 71 -15.02 -17.15 -3.42
N LYS A 72 -16.10 -17.48 -4.14
CA LYS A 72 -16.53 -18.88 -4.38
C LYS A 72 -16.73 -19.66 -3.06
N ASN A 73 -15.78 -20.54 -2.73
CA ASN A 73 -15.86 -21.47 -1.58
C ASN A 73 -14.94 -21.07 -0.43
N GLU A 74 -14.42 -19.84 -0.41
CA GLU A 74 -13.53 -19.34 0.62
C GLU A 74 -13.93 -17.95 1.12
N ILE A 75 -13.64 -17.70 2.39
CA ILE A 75 -13.71 -16.37 3.00
C ILE A 75 -12.29 -15.86 3.23
N ARG A 76 -12.02 -14.66 2.73
CA ARG A 76 -10.88 -13.87 3.10
C ARG A 76 -11.25 -12.97 4.29
N VAL A 77 -10.48 -13.07 5.35
CA VAL A 77 -10.63 -12.26 6.57
C VAL A 77 -9.40 -11.40 6.73
N THR A 78 -9.56 -10.08 6.86
CA THR A 78 -8.45 -9.14 7.04
C THR A 78 -8.43 -8.61 8.47
N SER A 79 -7.25 -8.29 9.00
CA SER A 79 -7.11 -7.55 10.26
C SER A 79 -7.27 -6.04 10.07
N GLY A 80 -7.24 -5.31 11.16
CA GLY A 80 -7.00 -3.87 11.21
C GLY A 80 -5.57 -3.51 10.81
N VAL A 81 -5.06 -2.41 11.38
CA VAL A 81 -3.73 -1.86 11.10
C VAL A 81 -2.80 -2.10 12.27
N GLU A 82 -1.59 -2.58 11.99
CA GLU A 82 -0.47 -2.61 12.91
C GLU A 82 0.58 -1.58 12.46
N LEU A 83 0.94 -0.65 13.32
CA LEU A 83 2.05 0.27 13.10
C LEU A 83 3.35 -0.38 13.57
N ASN A 84 4.21 -0.77 12.63
CA ASN A 84 5.48 -1.42 12.95
C ASN A 84 6.47 -1.27 11.80
N PHE A 85 7.73 -1.63 12.02
CA PHE A 85 8.72 -1.70 10.96
C PHE A 85 8.33 -2.75 9.91
N ARG A 86 8.58 -2.44 8.64
CA ARG A 86 8.22 -3.33 7.52
C ARG A 86 8.76 -4.76 7.66
N LYS A 87 9.96 -4.89 8.24
CA LYS A 87 10.65 -6.18 8.43
C LYS A 87 10.48 -6.77 9.84
N ALA A 88 9.63 -6.18 10.69
CA ALA A 88 9.34 -6.74 12.01
C ALA A 88 8.68 -8.12 11.88
N ASP A 89 8.85 -8.96 12.88
CA ASP A 89 8.24 -10.29 12.93
C ASP A 89 6.72 -10.23 12.81
N LEU A 90 6.12 -11.34 12.44
CA LEU A 90 4.66 -11.48 12.37
C LEU A 90 4.06 -11.36 13.78
N ASN A 91 3.03 -10.52 13.91
CA ASN A 91 2.16 -10.50 15.09
C ASN A 91 0.75 -10.91 14.69
N GLU A 92 0.35 -12.11 15.08
CA GLU A 92 -0.94 -12.68 14.70
C GLU A 92 -2.08 -12.32 15.66
N GLU A 93 -1.85 -11.54 16.72
CA GLU A 93 -2.87 -11.26 17.75
C GLU A 93 -4.13 -10.66 17.13
N GLN A 94 -4.02 -9.55 16.41
CA GLN A 94 -5.17 -8.90 15.79
C GLN A 94 -5.95 -9.82 14.86
N ILE A 95 -5.28 -10.53 13.96
CA ILE A 95 -5.98 -11.42 13.02
C ILE A 95 -6.61 -12.63 13.73
N ASN A 96 -6.00 -13.12 14.79
CA ASN A 96 -6.58 -14.20 15.58
C ASN A 96 -7.82 -13.73 16.35
N GLU A 97 -7.83 -12.54 16.93
CA GLU A 97 -9.01 -11.94 17.56
C GLU A 97 -10.16 -11.77 16.57
N VAL A 98 -9.88 -11.22 15.40
CA VAL A 98 -10.87 -11.08 14.32
C VAL A 98 -11.46 -12.42 13.94
N VAL A 99 -10.63 -13.44 13.77
CA VAL A 99 -11.08 -14.81 13.45
C VAL A 99 -11.98 -15.37 14.52
N GLN A 100 -11.69 -15.16 15.82
CA GLN A 100 -12.56 -15.63 16.92
C GLN A 100 -13.93 -14.93 16.89
N LYS A 101 -13.96 -13.61 16.69
CA LYS A 101 -15.22 -12.86 16.55
C LYS A 101 -16.03 -13.37 15.35
N LEU A 102 -15.38 -13.59 14.21
CA LEU A 102 -16.06 -14.00 12.99
C LEU A 102 -16.61 -15.44 13.07
N LYS A 103 -15.96 -16.35 13.80
CA LYS A 103 -16.46 -17.71 14.04
C LYS A 103 -17.82 -17.78 14.75
N ILE A 104 -18.19 -16.74 15.49
CA ILE A 104 -19.50 -16.65 16.15
C ILE A 104 -20.61 -16.39 15.12
N ILE A 105 -20.29 -15.67 14.06
CA ILE A 105 -21.24 -15.20 13.06
C ILE A 105 -21.26 -16.12 11.83
N LEU A 106 -20.09 -16.66 11.46
CA LEU A 106 -19.91 -17.43 10.24
C LEU A 106 -19.29 -18.80 10.52
N PRO A 107 -19.77 -19.88 9.88
CA PRO A 107 -19.25 -21.24 10.04
C PRO A 107 -17.92 -21.40 9.28
N LEU A 108 -16.87 -20.70 9.73
CA LEU A 108 -15.53 -20.85 9.22
C LEU A 108 -15.05 -22.29 9.45
N LYS A 109 -14.53 -22.91 8.40
CA LYS A 109 -13.93 -24.24 8.46
C LYS A 109 -12.39 -24.13 8.60
N ASN A 110 -11.66 -24.83 7.76
CA ASN A 110 -10.22 -24.93 7.84
C ASN A 110 -9.52 -23.67 7.34
N LYS A 111 -8.45 -23.23 8.02
CA LYS A 111 -7.49 -22.29 7.46
C LYS A 111 -6.87 -22.89 6.19
N LEU A 112 -6.79 -22.12 5.11
CA LEU A 112 -6.18 -22.57 3.86
C LEU A 112 -4.67 -22.35 3.85
N THR A 113 -4.14 -21.52 4.75
CA THR A 113 -2.70 -21.27 4.92
C THR A 113 -2.30 -21.42 6.38
N LYS A 114 -1.08 -21.87 6.66
CA LYS A 114 -0.58 -21.98 8.05
C LYS A 114 -0.40 -20.61 8.70
N THR A 115 0.24 -19.67 7.97
CA THR A 115 0.50 -18.31 8.43
C THR A 115 -0.38 -17.31 7.68
N PRO A 116 -0.74 -16.18 8.30
CA PRO A 116 -1.43 -15.13 7.58
C PRO A 116 -0.53 -14.51 6.52
N TRP A 117 -1.13 -13.99 5.47
CA TRP A 117 -0.43 -13.08 4.56
C TRP A 117 -0.25 -11.72 5.26
N LEU A 118 0.92 -11.12 5.09
CA LEU A 118 1.25 -9.80 5.61
C LEU A 118 1.56 -8.84 4.48
N GLY A 119 0.89 -7.70 4.48
CA GLY A 119 1.21 -6.56 3.61
C GLY A 119 1.55 -5.32 4.42
N SER A 120 2.42 -4.48 3.86
CA SER A 120 2.78 -3.19 4.44
C SER A 120 2.30 -2.08 3.51
N ARG A 121 1.51 -1.15 4.02
CA ARG A 121 1.02 0.00 3.28
C ARG A 121 1.94 1.19 3.52
N PRO A 122 2.33 1.93 2.47
CA PRO A 122 3.20 3.10 2.60
C PRO A 122 2.36 4.31 3.01
N THR A 123 2.40 4.69 4.28
CA THR A 123 1.64 5.82 4.82
C THR A 123 2.56 7.02 5.04
N ILE A 124 2.29 8.13 4.37
CA ILE A 124 2.97 9.40 4.62
C ILE A 124 2.34 10.07 5.85
N ALA A 125 3.13 10.82 6.60
CA ALA A 125 2.73 11.38 7.89
C ALA A 125 1.45 12.25 7.86
N ASP A 126 1.18 12.91 6.73
CA ASP A 126 -0.02 13.73 6.49
C ASP A 126 -1.13 12.97 5.76
N SER A 127 -0.97 11.67 5.54
CA SER A 127 -1.90 10.81 4.80
C SER A 127 -2.08 11.14 3.32
N LEU A 128 -1.29 12.04 2.75
CA LEU A 128 -1.32 12.37 1.33
C LEU A 128 -0.15 11.71 0.58
N PRO A 129 -0.34 11.19 -0.64
CA PRO A 129 0.75 10.62 -1.41
C PRO A 129 1.77 11.70 -1.82
N MET A 130 2.97 11.27 -2.15
CA MET A 130 3.98 12.11 -2.78
C MET A 130 3.90 11.95 -4.30
N ILE A 131 3.49 13.02 -4.99
CA ILE A 131 3.38 13.06 -6.44
C ILE A 131 4.10 14.31 -6.94
N GLY A 132 5.11 14.13 -7.80
CA GLY A 132 5.79 15.27 -8.40
C GLY A 132 7.31 15.13 -8.47
N LYS A 133 7.95 16.25 -8.80
CA LYS A 133 9.39 16.33 -9.04
C LYS A 133 10.18 16.17 -7.74
N ALA A 134 11.23 15.37 -7.77
CA ALA A 134 12.13 15.22 -6.63
C ALA A 134 12.90 16.54 -6.35
N PRO A 135 12.94 17.04 -5.08
CA PRO A 135 13.50 18.37 -4.81
C PRO A 135 15.02 18.46 -4.94
N LYS A 136 15.76 17.35 -4.76
CA LYS A 136 17.24 17.36 -4.78
C LYS A 136 17.87 16.80 -6.06
N HIS A 137 17.11 16.11 -6.89
CA HIS A 137 17.63 15.43 -8.07
C HIS A 137 16.86 15.81 -9.32
N LYS A 138 17.56 16.22 -10.36
CA LYS A 138 16.96 16.47 -11.68
C LYS A 138 16.49 15.17 -12.31
N ASN A 139 15.39 15.23 -13.05
CA ASN A 139 14.83 14.11 -13.80
C ASN A 139 14.48 12.90 -12.95
N LEU A 140 14.17 13.14 -11.67
CA LEU A 140 13.63 12.15 -10.73
C LEU A 140 12.25 12.60 -10.28
N TRP A 141 11.30 11.67 -10.27
CA TRP A 141 9.91 11.92 -9.93
C TRP A 141 9.43 10.92 -8.90
N PHE A 142 8.45 11.33 -8.11
CA PHE A 142 7.83 10.52 -7.07
C PHE A 142 6.36 10.28 -7.39
N ASN A 143 5.89 9.05 -7.18
CA ASN A 143 4.49 8.68 -7.17
C ASN A 143 4.28 7.49 -6.24
N PHE A 144 4.20 7.74 -4.93
CA PHE A 144 4.08 6.72 -3.91
C PHE A 144 3.41 7.26 -2.65
N GLY A 145 3.16 6.37 -1.67
CA GLY A 145 2.65 6.80 -0.37
C GLY A 145 1.12 6.93 -0.31
N HIS A 146 0.39 6.19 -1.15
CA HIS A 146 -1.07 6.25 -1.27
C HIS A 146 -1.82 5.49 -0.18
N ASN A 147 -1.18 5.14 0.93
CA ASN A 147 -1.78 4.46 2.08
C ASN A 147 -2.58 3.20 1.69
N HIS A 148 -3.87 3.16 2.04
CA HIS A 148 -4.79 2.05 1.77
C HIS A 148 -5.42 2.10 0.37
N ILE A 149 -5.40 3.25 -0.29
CA ILE A 149 -6.18 3.52 -1.51
C ILE A 149 -5.34 3.52 -2.79
N GLY A 150 -4.06 3.11 -2.71
CA GLY A 150 -3.13 3.20 -3.83
C GLY A 150 -3.61 2.49 -5.10
N LEU A 151 -4.28 1.35 -4.98
CA LEU A 151 -4.80 0.64 -6.16
C LEU A 151 -5.90 1.44 -6.87
N SER A 152 -6.87 1.96 -6.11
CA SER A 152 -8.00 2.71 -6.68
C SER A 152 -7.61 4.09 -7.21
N THR A 153 -6.55 4.71 -6.67
CA THR A 153 -6.08 6.03 -7.10
C THR A 153 -4.94 5.99 -8.11
N SER A 154 -4.41 4.81 -8.42
CA SER A 154 -3.22 4.64 -9.26
C SER A 154 -3.35 5.27 -10.66
N ALA A 155 -4.49 5.06 -11.32
CA ALA A 155 -4.74 5.62 -12.64
C ALA A 155 -4.75 7.16 -12.60
N GLY A 156 -5.51 7.75 -11.65
CA GLY A 156 -5.60 9.20 -11.49
C GLY A 156 -4.24 9.84 -11.15
N SER A 157 -3.51 9.26 -10.19
CA SER A 157 -2.17 9.78 -9.84
C SER A 157 -1.15 9.61 -10.97
N GLY A 158 -1.30 8.57 -11.79
CA GLY A 158 -0.48 8.38 -12.99
C GLY A 158 -0.73 9.46 -14.04
N VAL A 159 -2.00 9.80 -14.30
CA VAL A 159 -2.36 10.89 -15.24
C VAL A 159 -1.84 12.23 -14.73
N VAL A 160 -2.07 12.54 -13.46
CA VAL A 160 -1.56 13.80 -12.86
C VAL A 160 -0.05 13.91 -12.99
N LEU A 161 0.69 12.84 -12.69
CA LEU A 161 2.14 12.85 -12.83
C LEU A 161 2.58 13.02 -14.28
N ALA A 162 1.93 12.35 -15.24
CA ALA A 162 2.24 12.49 -16.67
C ALA A 162 2.02 13.93 -17.16
N ASP A 163 0.90 14.57 -16.76
CA ASP A 163 0.66 15.98 -17.07
C ASP A 163 1.76 16.88 -16.52
N MET A 164 2.22 16.63 -15.29
CA MET A 164 3.34 17.38 -14.70
C MET A 164 4.65 17.19 -15.46
N MET A 165 4.96 15.95 -15.87
CA MET A 165 6.18 15.63 -16.63
C MET A 165 6.18 16.31 -18.02
N GLU A 166 5.00 16.43 -18.62
CA GLU A 166 4.82 17.11 -19.92
C GLU A 166 4.59 18.63 -19.79
N ASN A 167 4.67 19.19 -18.56
CA ASN A 167 4.36 20.60 -18.27
C ASN A 167 2.95 21.03 -18.70
N LYS A 168 1.99 20.11 -18.66
CA LYS A 168 0.58 20.38 -18.89
C LYS A 168 -0.12 20.82 -17.61
N LYS A 169 -1.28 21.46 -17.78
CA LYS A 169 -2.15 21.79 -16.64
C LYS A 169 -2.77 20.52 -16.08
N THR A 170 -2.55 20.29 -14.80
CA THR A 170 -3.15 19.15 -14.08
C THR A 170 -4.64 19.36 -13.85
N SER A 171 -5.39 18.25 -13.75
CA SER A 171 -6.82 18.25 -13.50
C SER A 171 -7.22 18.61 -12.06
N ILE A 172 -6.25 18.57 -11.14
CA ILE A 172 -6.43 18.90 -9.72
C ILE A 172 -5.34 19.86 -9.26
N ASN A 173 -5.54 20.53 -8.11
CA ASN A 173 -4.46 21.23 -7.43
C ASN A 173 -3.46 20.22 -6.86
N ILE A 174 -2.20 20.32 -7.27
CA ILE A 174 -1.13 19.37 -6.90
C ILE A 174 -0.31 19.82 -5.69
N ASP A 175 -0.42 21.07 -5.26
CA ASP A 175 0.41 21.62 -4.17
C ASP A 175 0.42 20.75 -2.91
N PRO A 176 -0.71 20.19 -2.44
CA PRO A 176 -0.74 19.33 -1.27
C PRO A 176 0.05 18.01 -1.43
N PHE A 177 0.35 17.61 -2.67
CA PHE A 177 1.00 16.33 -2.98
C PHE A 177 2.49 16.48 -3.29
N LEU A 178 2.98 17.72 -3.44
CA LEU A 178 4.36 17.97 -3.83
C LEU A 178 5.35 17.45 -2.77
N PRO A 179 6.48 16.83 -3.21
CA PRO A 179 7.46 16.27 -2.29
C PRO A 179 8.16 17.31 -1.39
N ASP A 180 8.29 18.55 -1.83
CA ASP A 180 8.98 19.65 -1.13
C ASP A 180 8.21 20.14 0.10
N ARG A 181 6.92 19.79 0.25
CA ARG A 181 6.12 20.12 1.45
C ARG A 181 6.72 19.61 2.77
N PHE A 182 7.67 18.69 2.71
CA PHE A 182 8.38 18.17 3.89
C PHE A 182 9.83 18.64 4.01
N MET A 183 10.30 19.53 3.15
CA MET A 183 11.71 19.99 3.14
C MET A 183 12.71 18.82 3.19
N LEU A 184 12.58 17.88 2.32
CA LEU A 184 13.31 16.60 2.28
C LEU A 184 14.81 16.72 1.95
#